data_2d7d63916b669eb91aa3d95a8c0a24a8
#
_entry.id   2d7d63916b669eb91aa3d95a8c0a24a8
#
_cell.length_a   1.000
_cell.length_b   1.000
_cell.length_c   1.000
_cell.angle_alpha   90.00
_cell.angle_beta   90.00
_cell.angle_gamma   90.00
#
_symmetry.space_group_name_H-M   'P 1'
#
loop_
_entity.id
_entity.type
_entity.pdbx_description
1 polymer ?
#
loop_
_entity_poly.entity_id
_entity_poly.type
_entity_poly.pdbx_seq_one_letter_code
_entity_poly.pdbx_strand_id
1 'polypeptide(L)'
;MDTVITNGLSQIKISKSYVIVPISLLLIFGFITTSAYAQTTAFDDTLLPKLFDRVKNSVVQITVSNEDPRSSALGSGFVFDTSGHIITNDHVVRGGPYNDTNPNNVTVTFLDERSFKAKIIGSDPFSDLAVLQIEDPKNQSMIPLVLSNSTDIKIGEHVIAIGNPFGLSGSMTEGIISGLGRVIPSQNPEGPQGPELMPDEGNTLVPPTSFSIPEIIQTDAAINPGNSGGPLLNLKGQAIGINSAIFSLTGEYSGVGFAIPSSTLQRVVPILISEHTYKHPWIGISGIDVNEQIASAMKLNTTKGFLVIDTSPGGPASKAGIEGGDKLIDINGRKTKLFGDVIIKIDNQSVSKIDDILVYLEQQKKVGQGVNLTVIRDGKLQTVNAVLAERPVQLNVSPLWLGIDGMDMSEDIASELSVNQSTGILVIGVISDGPADKAGLKGGYIVTDINGTEIQLGGDIIISADKQPIDNLRELSTYITNNKKDGDIISIGILRDGKPQEVNVTLETRPNDLKQ
;
A
#
# COMPACT_ATOMS: atom_id res chain seq x y z
N MET A 1 -47.38 -63.27 -29.47
CA MET A 1 -48.78 -62.84 -29.60
C MET A 1 -48.68 -61.40 -30.06
N ASP A 2 -48.43 -61.18 -31.35
CA ASP A 2 -49.43 -61.03 -32.46
C ASP A 2 -50.56 -60.09 -32.09
N THR A 3 -50.58 -58.93 -32.72
CA THR A 3 -51.66 -58.55 -33.58
C THR A 3 -51.28 -57.27 -34.38
N VAL A 4 -51.21 -57.45 -35.67
CA VAL A 4 -51.25 -56.53 -36.80
C VAL A 4 -52.61 -55.84 -36.84
N ILE A 5 -52.70 -54.57 -37.23
CA ILE A 5 -53.78 -54.05 -38.09
C ILE A 5 -53.25 -52.95 -39.00
N THR A 6 -53.46 -53.17 -40.26
CA THR A 6 -53.20 -52.39 -41.45
C THR A 6 -54.26 -51.32 -41.74
N ASN A 7 -53.89 -50.40 -42.60
CA ASN A 7 -54.65 -49.68 -43.63
C ASN A 7 -55.16 -48.26 -43.38
N GLY A 8 -54.75 -47.46 -44.36
CA GLY A 8 -55.40 -46.16 -44.67
C GLY A 8 -54.59 -45.24 -45.59
N LEU A 9 -54.32 -45.72 -46.79
CA LEU A 9 -53.80 -44.86 -47.88
C LEU A 9 -54.91 -43.94 -48.41
N SER A 10 -54.78 -42.62 -48.31
CA SER A 10 -55.47 -41.66 -49.14
C SER A 10 -54.49 -40.86 -49.95
N GLN A 11 -54.56 -40.98 -51.24
CA GLN A 11 -53.75 -40.32 -52.25
C GLN A 11 -54.06 -38.81 -52.24
N ILE A 12 -53.05 -37.98 -52.09
CA ILE A 12 -53.09 -36.56 -52.42
C ILE A 12 -52.27 -36.36 -53.68
N LYS A 13 -52.97 -35.99 -54.75
CA LYS A 13 -52.43 -35.62 -56.06
C LYS A 13 -51.75 -34.25 -55.93
N ILE A 14 -50.41 -34.17 -55.98
CA ILE A 14 -49.68 -32.91 -56.05
C ILE A 14 -49.53 -32.53 -57.52
N SER A 15 -50.19 -31.44 -57.89
CA SER A 15 -49.99 -30.76 -59.20
C SER A 15 -48.63 -30.09 -59.21
N LYS A 16 -47.78 -30.48 -60.15
CA LYS A 16 -46.50 -29.82 -60.47
C LYS A 16 -46.72 -28.50 -61.18
N SER A 17 -46.75 -27.39 -60.46
CA SER A 17 -46.56 -26.08 -61.07
C SER A 17 -45.10 -25.66 -60.85
N TYR A 18 -44.31 -25.68 -61.90
CA TYR A 18 -42.94 -25.16 -61.86
C TYR A 18 -42.99 -23.62 -61.84
N VAL A 19 -42.69 -22.99 -60.74
CA VAL A 19 -42.39 -21.56 -60.67
C VAL A 19 -40.89 -21.42 -60.97
N ILE A 20 -40.56 -21.01 -62.17
CA ILE A 20 -39.20 -20.62 -62.58
C ILE A 20 -38.98 -19.23 -61.97
N VAL A 21 -38.38 -19.17 -60.76
CA VAL A 21 -37.81 -17.93 -60.23
C VAL A 21 -36.45 -17.75 -60.88
N PRO A 22 -36.20 -16.65 -61.56
CA PRO A 22 -34.93 -16.47 -62.26
C PRO A 22 -33.78 -16.42 -61.27
N ILE A 23 -32.82 -17.31 -61.47
CA ILE A 23 -31.58 -17.46 -60.64
C ILE A 23 -30.78 -16.14 -60.61
N SER A 24 -31.05 -15.19 -61.50
CA SER A 24 -30.42 -13.86 -61.56
C SER A 24 -30.75 -12.95 -60.33
N LEU A 25 -31.87 -13.18 -59.60
CA LEU A 25 -32.19 -12.36 -58.41
C LEU A 25 -31.49 -12.83 -57.12
N LEU A 26 -31.06 -14.09 -57.06
CA LEU A 26 -30.34 -14.66 -55.91
C LEU A 26 -28.84 -14.26 -55.92
N LEU A 27 -28.26 -13.96 -57.09
CA LEU A 27 -26.87 -13.51 -57.20
C LEU A 27 -26.68 -12.02 -56.85
N ILE A 28 -27.71 -11.18 -56.95
CA ILE A 28 -27.66 -9.77 -56.61
C ILE A 28 -27.79 -9.59 -55.08
N PHE A 29 -28.53 -10.46 -54.36
CA PHE A 29 -28.62 -10.42 -52.91
C PHE A 29 -27.37 -10.99 -52.21
N GLY A 30 -26.62 -11.89 -52.87
CA GLY A 30 -25.37 -12.44 -52.33
C GLY A 30 -24.18 -11.44 -52.34
N PHE A 31 -24.21 -10.44 -53.26
CA PHE A 31 -23.14 -9.43 -53.33
C PHE A 31 -23.33 -8.23 -52.40
N ILE A 32 -24.55 -7.99 -51.90
CA ILE A 32 -24.83 -6.87 -50.97
C ILE A 32 -24.52 -7.23 -49.50
N THR A 33 -24.52 -8.52 -49.16
CA THR A 33 -24.24 -8.96 -47.78
C THR A 33 -22.77 -9.15 -47.48
N THR A 34 -21.89 -9.22 -48.48
CA THR A 34 -20.44 -9.40 -48.23
C THR A 34 -19.68 -8.08 -48.03
N SER A 35 -20.31 -6.92 -48.31
CA SER A 35 -19.66 -5.62 -48.05
C SER A 35 -19.87 -5.08 -46.63
N ALA A 36 -20.70 -5.72 -45.80
CA ALA A 36 -21.00 -5.24 -44.46
C ALA A 36 -20.17 -5.89 -43.36
N TYR A 37 -19.33 -6.88 -43.66
CA TYR A 37 -18.52 -7.59 -42.65
C TYR A 37 -17.01 -7.32 -42.73
N ALA A 38 -16.57 -6.39 -43.55
CA ALA A 38 -15.17 -6.00 -43.63
C ALA A 38 -14.93 -4.56 -43.10
N GLN A 39 -15.60 -4.17 -42.00
CA GLN A 39 -15.01 -3.22 -41.09
C GLN A 39 -14.13 -4.02 -40.12
N THR A 40 -13.02 -4.53 -40.65
CA THR A 40 -11.84 -4.64 -39.79
C THR A 40 -11.60 -3.23 -39.29
N THR A 41 -11.82 -3.00 -38.00
CA THR A 41 -11.24 -1.83 -37.32
C THR A 41 -9.75 -1.95 -37.59
N ALA A 42 -9.26 -1.32 -38.67
CA ALA A 42 -7.84 -1.18 -38.89
C ALA A 42 -7.31 -0.48 -37.62
N PHE A 43 -6.43 -1.13 -36.91
CA PHE A 43 -5.74 -0.52 -35.77
C PHE A 43 -5.06 0.73 -36.34
N ASP A 44 -5.40 1.91 -35.82
CA ASP A 44 -4.79 3.16 -36.28
C ASP A 44 -3.38 3.24 -35.74
N ASP A 45 -2.41 2.67 -36.45
CA ASP A 45 -0.98 2.67 -36.10
C ASP A 45 -0.43 4.09 -35.85
N THR A 46 -1.18 5.13 -36.20
CA THR A 46 -0.79 6.54 -35.99
C THR A 46 -1.31 7.11 -34.66
N LEU A 47 -2.21 6.41 -33.98
CA LEU A 47 -2.84 6.91 -32.75
C LEU A 47 -1.82 7.12 -31.63
N LEU A 48 -1.05 6.08 -31.32
CA LEU A 48 -0.07 6.13 -30.21
C LEU A 48 1.09 7.09 -30.47
N PRO A 49 1.72 7.12 -31.67
CA PRO A 49 2.71 8.14 -32.01
C PRO A 49 2.17 9.58 -31.88
N LYS A 50 0.97 9.85 -32.39
CA LYS A 50 0.34 11.18 -32.28
C LYS A 50 0.02 11.54 -30.81
N LEU A 51 -0.40 10.56 -30.01
CA LEU A 51 -0.63 10.77 -28.57
C LEU A 51 0.67 11.14 -27.88
N PHE A 52 1.74 10.39 -28.12
CA PHE A 52 3.06 10.67 -27.55
C PHE A 52 3.54 12.07 -27.91
N ASP A 53 3.50 12.44 -29.19
CA ASP A 53 3.91 13.77 -29.66
C ASP A 53 3.14 14.91 -28.99
N ARG A 54 1.87 14.69 -28.68
CA ARG A 54 1.02 15.69 -28.02
C ARG A 54 1.39 15.90 -26.54
N VAL A 55 1.78 14.83 -25.83
CA VAL A 55 1.95 14.87 -24.36
C VAL A 55 3.42 14.89 -23.91
N LYS A 56 4.37 14.55 -24.79
CA LYS A 56 5.79 14.44 -24.45
C LYS A 56 6.40 15.67 -23.79
N ASN A 57 5.94 16.87 -24.16
CA ASN A 57 6.43 18.14 -23.60
C ASN A 57 5.83 18.47 -22.22
N SER A 58 4.89 17.64 -21.75
CA SER A 58 4.30 17.75 -20.42
C SER A 58 4.91 16.75 -19.44
N VAL A 59 5.72 15.78 -19.90
CA VAL A 59 6.35 14.75 -19.09
C VAL A 59 7.82 15.09 -18.87
N VAL A 60 8.29 14.88 -17.64
CA VAL A 60 9.63 15.25 -17.22
C VAL A 60 10.33 14.09 -16.52
N GLN A 61 11.66 14.12 -16.57
CA GLN A 61 12.53 13.36 -15.69
C GLN A 61 12.75 14.15 -14.41
N ILE A 62 12.81 13.45 -13.29
CA ILE A 62 13.20 14.01 -12.00
C ILE A 62 14.44 13.28 -11.52
N THR A 63 15.49 14.06 -11.24
CA THR A 63 16.72 13.57 -10.65
C THR A 63 16.89 14.22 -9.28
N VAL A 64 17.02 13.38 -8.26
CA VAL A 64 17.33 13.81 -6.89
C VAL A 64 18.78 13.44 -6.62
N SER A 65 19.58 14.42 -6.24
CA SER A 65 21.00 14.21 -5.92
C SER A 65 21.26 14.64 -4.48
N ASN A 66 21.84 13.74 -3.71
CA ASN A 66 22.30 13.98 -2.35
C ASN A 66 23.83 14.00 -2.31
N GLU A 67 24.42 14.37 -1.17
CA GLU A 67 25.88 14.35 -0.97
C GLU A 67 26.46 12.93 -1.13
N ASP A 68 25.71 11.90 -0.75
CA ASP A 68 26.07 10.51 -1.04
C ASP A 68 25.48 10.09 -2.41
N PRO A 69 26.31 9.77 -3.41
CA PRO A 69 25.84 9.33 -4.73
C PRO A 69 24.94 8.08 -4.69
N ARG A 70 25.04 7.24 -3.63
CA ARG A 70 24.23 6.04 -3.46
C ARG A 70 22.78 6.35 -3.06
N SER A 71 22.53 7.56 -2.59
CA SER A 71 21.20 8.06 -2.21
C SER A 71 20.54 8.91 -3.31
N SER A 72 21.07 8.87 -4.54
CA SER A 72 20.44 9.53 -5.68
C SER A 72 19.24 8.75 -6.18
N ALA A 73 18.14 9.44 -6.49
CA ALA A 73 16.95 8.83 -7.06
C ALA A 73 16.63 9.39 -8.44
N LEU A 74 16.02 8.54 -9.26
CA LEU A 74 15.58 8.86 -10.60
C LEU A 74 14.12 8.44 -10.77
N GLY A 75 13.30 9.35 -11.29
CA GLY A 75 11.90 9.09 -11.58
C GLY A 75 11.36 10.00 -12.66
N SER A 76 10.07 9.99 -12.81
CA SER A 76 9.33 10.84 -13.75
C SER A 76 8.39 11.79 -13.03
N GLY A 77 7.87 12.75 -13.77
CA GLY A 77 6.82 13.65 -13.33
C GLY A 77 6.07 14.21 -14.54
N PHE A 78 5.09 15.06 -14.28
CA PHE A 78 4.43 15.80 -15.35
C PHE A 78 3.97 17.18 -14.88
N VAL A 79 3.84 18.10 -15.84
CA VAL A 79 3.44 19.48 -15.59
C VAL A 79 1.98 19.53 -15.16
N PHE A 80 1.72 20.10 -14.00
CA PHE A 80 0.37 20.27 -13.44
C PHE A 80 -0.29 21.56 -13.93
N ASP A 81 0.47 22.67 -13.92
CA ASP A 81 -0.05 23.98 -14.32
C ASP A 81 1.02 24.84 -15.01
N THR A 82 0.59 26.00 -15.49
CA THR A 82 1.46 26.97 -16.16
C THR A 82 2.39 27.73 -15.21
N SER A 83 2.23 27.59 -13.91
CA SER A 83 3.09 28.20 -12.88
C SER A 83 4.37 27.38 -12.65
N GLY A 84 4.48 26.21 -13.28
CA GLY A 84 5.65 25.34 -13.15
C GLY A 84 5.59 24.35 -11.98
N HIS A 85 4.38 24.04 -11.53
CA HIS A 85 4.19 22.92 -10.61
C HIS A 85 4.29 21.59 -11.36
N ILE A 86 5.11 20.70 -10.83
CA ILE A 86 5.30 19.34 -11.34
C ILE A 86 4.76 18.37 -10.30
N ILE A 87 3.96 17.40 -10.73
CA ILE A 87 3.51 16.28 -9.88
C ILE A 87 4.44 15.10 -10.09
N THR A 88 4.75 14.41 -9.01
CA THR A 88 5.51 13.16 -8.98
C THR A 88 5.10 12.32 -7.76
N ASN A 89 5.71 11.15 -7.59
CA ASN A 89 5.56 10.37 -6.36
C ASN A 89 6.44 10.91 -5.23
N ASP A 90 5.96 10.73 -3.99
CA ASP A 90 6.70 11.11 -2.79
C ASP A 90 8.01 10.31 -2.66
N HIS A 91 7.98 8.99 -2.93
CA HIS A 91 9.18 8.15 -2.88
C HIS A 91 10.27 8.58 -3.89
N VAL A 92 9.90 9.20 -5.02
CA VAL A 92 10.86 9.71 -6.01
C VAL A 92 11.66 10.87 -5.43
N VAL A 93 11.02 11.75 -4.67
CA VAL A 93 11.67 12.97 -4.14
C VAL A 93 12.39 12.74 -2.81
N ARG A 94 12.07 11.68 -2.07
CA ARG A 94 12.77 11.33 -0.83
C ARG A 94 14.17 10.74 -1.05
N GLY A 95 14.52 10.43 -2.31
CA GLY A 95 15.84 9.87 -2.62
C GLY A 95 16.00 8.40 -2.28
N GLY A 96 14.91 7.63 -2.30
CA GLY A 96 14.86 6.20 -2.02
C GLY A 96 14.41 5.87 -0.60
N PRO A 97 14.23 4.57 -0.31
CA PRO A 97 13.58 4.09 0.91
C PRO A 97 14.30 4.38 2.22
N TYR A 98 15.54 4.81 2.17
CA TYR A 98 16.41 5.00 3.35
C TYR A 98 16.76 6.47 3.64
N ASN A 99 16.16 7.44 2.92
CA ASN A 99 16.57 8.84 3.02
C ASN A 99 15.42 9.72 3.48
N ASP A 100 15.46 10.11 4.75
CA ASP A 100 14.52 11.05 5.38
C ASP A 100 15.01 12.52 5.27
N THR A 101 16.04 12.77 4.48
CA THR A 101 16.61 14.10 4.30
C THR A 101 15.94 14.81 3.15
N ASN A 102 15.47 16.04 3.41
CA ASN A 102 15.02 16.94 2.37
C ASN A 102 16.16 17.11 1.33
N PRO A 103 16.04 16.60 0.10
CA PRO A 103 17.16 16.52 -0.81
C PRO A 103 17.62 17.91 -1.18
N ASN A 104 18.96 18.12 -1.16
CA ASN A 104 19.55 19.42 -1.43
C ASN A 104 19.44 19.84 -2.90
N ASN A 105 19.29 18.89 -3.82
CA ASN A 105 19.24 19.18 -5.25
C ASN A 105 18.21 18.32 -5.98
N VAL A 106 17.10 18.93 -6.40
CA VAL A 106 16.13 18.34 -7.30
C VAL A 106 16.25 19.01 -8.66
N THR A 107 16.43 18.22 -9.71
CA THR A 107 16.49 18.68 -11.10
C THR A 107 15.33 18.08 -11.89
N VAL A 108 14.63 18.92 -12.64
CA VAL A 108 13.56 18.55 -13.56
C VAL A 108 14.05 18.74 -14.97
N THR A 109 14.08 17.69 -15.78
CA THR A 109 14.54 17.71 -17.18
C THR A 109 13.41 17.32 -18.11
N PHE A 110 13.09 18.18 -19.07
CA PHE A 110 12.10 17.93 -20.11
C PHE A 110 12.69 17.06 -21.24
N LEU A 111 11.84 16.48 -22.08
CA LEU A 111 12.28 15.69 -23.23
C LEU A 111 13.03 16.52 -24.31
N ASP A 112 12.88 17.84 -24.32
CA ASP A 112 13.63 18.75 -25.18
C ASP A 112 14.96 19.21 -24.55
N GLU A 113 15.45 18.47 -23.54
CA GLU A 113 16.70 18.68 -22.82
C GLU A 113 16.75 19.96 -21.94
N ARG A 114 15.68 20.76 -21.87
CA ARG A 114 15.61 21.87 -20.90
C ARG A 114 15.62 21.31 -19.48
N SER A 115 16.55 21.78 -18.66
CA SER A 115 16.72 21.38 -17.27
C SER A 115 16.53 22.57 -16.32
N PHE A 116 15.84 22.33 -15.22
CA PHE A 116 15.54 23.33 -14.20
C PHE A 116 15.81 22.75 -12.82
N LYS A 117 16.31 23.60 -11.92
CA LYS A 117 16.25 23.32 -10.50
C LYS A 117 14.80 23.41 -10.02
N ALA A 118 14.45 22.56 -9.08
CA ALA A 118 13.12 22.58 -8.47
C ALA A 118 13.19 22.41 -6.96
N LYS A 119 12.15 22.88 -6.28
CA LYS A 119 11.96 22.74 -4.83
C LYS A 119 10.75 21.87 -4.56
N ILE A 120 10.85 21.00 -3.58
CA ILE A 120 9.70 20.29 -3.04
C ILE A 120 8.87 21.32 -2.26
N ILE A 121 7.63 21.58 -2.70
CA ILE A 121 6.72 22.52 -2.02
C ILE A 121 5.67 21.82 -1.18
N GLY A 122 5.43 20.55 -1.42
CA GLY A 122 4.52 19.74 -0.63
C GLY A 122 4.71 18.26 -0.92
N SER A 123 4.51 17.44 0.08
CA SER A 123 4.68 15.99 0.00
C SER A 123 3.67 15.29 0.90
N ASP A 124 3.16 14.16 0.44
CA ASP A 124 2.21 13.32 1.14
C ASP A 124 2.61 11.85 1.00
N PRO A 125 3.29 11.30 2.01
CA PRO A 125 3.69 9.90 2.02
C PRO A 125 2.52 8.91 1.99
N PHE A 126 1.36 9.32 2.53
CA PHE A 126 0.20 8.42 2.62
C PHE A 126 -0.47 8.17 1.28
N SER A 127 -0.44 9.14 0.37
CA SER A 127 -0.90 8.97 -1.01
C SER A 127 0.23 8.81 -2.01
N ASP A 128 1.50 8.77 -1.55
CA ASP A 128 2.71 8.70 -2.38
C ASP A 128 2.74 9.81 -3.45
N LEU A 129 2.42 11.05 -3.04
CA LEU A 129 2.39 12.22 -3.92
C LEU A 129 3.34 13.32 -3.44
N ALA A 130 4.00 13.96 -4.39
CA ALA A 130 4.77 15.17 -4.15
C ALA A 130 4.54 16.22 -5.25
N VAL A 131 4.68 17.47 -4.86
CA VAL A 131 4.63 18.62 -5.77
C VAL A 131 5.94 19.36 -5.71
N LEU A 132 6.53 19.55 -6.90
CA LEU A 132 7.73 20.35 -7.10
C LEU A 132 7.36 21.69 -7.73
N GLN A 133 8.09 22.75 -7.37
CA GLN A 133 8.06 24.03 -8.03
C GLN A 133 9.38 24.23 -8.78
N ILE A 134 9.29 24.38 -10.10
CA ILE A 134 10.45 24.76 -10.93
C ILE A 134 10.91 26.18 -10.54
N GLU A 135 12.20 26.36 -10.34
CA GLU A 135 12.80 27.68 -10.14
C GLU A 135 12.84 28.46 -11.47
N ASP A 136 12.45 29.74 -11.42
CA ASP A 136 12.43 30.64 -12.56
C ASP A 136 11.66 30.14 -13.82
N PRO A 137 10.38 29.78 -13.71
CA PRO A 137 9.59 29.34 -14.86
C PRO A 137 9.30 30.47 -15.86
N LYS A 138 9.74 31.71 -15.55
CA LYS A 138 9.47 32.91 -16.36
C LYS A 138 10.02 32.74 -17.78
N ASN A 139 9.16 32.96 -18.77
CA ASN A 139 9.41 32.82 -20.21
C ASN A 139 9.57 31.37 -20.76
N GLN A 140 9.24 30.37 -19.96
CA GLN A 140 9.21 28.98 -20.41
C GLN A 140 7.77 28.54 -20.70
N SER A 141 7.57 27.90 -21.83
CA SER A 141 6.26 27.32 -22.16
C SER A 141 6.07 26.04 -21.34
N MET A 142 5.34 26.14 -20.22
CA MET A 142 4.88 24.97 -19.47
C MET A 142 3.54 24.52 -20.05
N ILE A 143 3.48 23.27 -20.52
CA ILE A 143 2.29 22.67 -21.10
C ILE A 143 1.67 21.72 -20.07
N PRO A 144 0.59 22.12 -19.38
CA PRO A 144 -0.05 21.28 -18.39
C PRO A 144 -0.67 20.03 -19.03
N LEU A 145 -0.56 18.89 -18.32
CA LEU A 145 -1.27 17.70 -18.70
C LEU A 145 -2.71 17.76 -18.13
N VAL A 146 -3.68 17.52 -18.99
CA VAL A 146 -5.10 17.54 -18.58
C VAL A 146 -5.38 16.33 -17.70
N LEU A 147 -5.91 16.54 -16.50
CA LEU A 147 -6.41 15.46 -15.65
C LEU A 147 -7.82 15.07 -16.09
N SER A 148 -8.05 13.78 -16.31
CA SER A 148 -9.37 13.20 -16.53
C SER A 148 -10.06 12.89 -15.20
N ASN A 149 -11.36 12.67 -15.23
CA ASN A 149 -12.05 12.10 -14.07
C ASN A 149 -11.82 10.60 -14.02
N SER A 150 -11.16 10.10 -12.97
CA SER A 150 -10.90 8.66 -12.80
C SER A 150 -12.05 7.91 -12.10
N THR A 151 -13.13 8.57 -11.71
CA THR A 151 -14.29 7.89 -11.11
C THR A 151 -15.13 7.12 -12.13
N ASP A 152 -15.01 7.45 -13.42
CA ASP A 152 -15.83 6.89 -14.50
C ASP A 152 -15.09 5.83 -15.34
N ILE A 153 -13.81 5.58 -15.04
CA ILE A 153 -12.99 4.59 -15.77
C ILE A 153 -13.47 3.16 -15.49
N LYS A 154 -13.26 2.27 -16.47
CA LYS A 154 -13.72 0.89 -16.39
C LYS A 154 -12.60 -0.11 -16.66
N ILE A 155 -12.71 -1.27 -16.04
CA ILE A 155 -11.82 -2.41 -16.34
C ILE A 155 -11.94 -2.75 -17.83
N GLY A 156 -10.80 -2.95 -18.49
CA GLY A 156 -10.68 -3.21 -19.92
C GLY A 156 -10.46 -1.97 -20.78
N GLU A 157 -10.53 -0.74 -20.24
CA GLU A 157 -10.15 0.46 -20.99
C GLU A 157 -8.64 0.49 -21.25
N HIS A 158 -8.25 0.88 -22.47
CA HIS A 158 -6.85 1.04 -22.85
C HIS A 158 -6.21 2.20 -22.11
N VAL A 159 -5.00 1.98 -21.65
CA VAL A 159 -4.17 2.97 -20.94
C VAL A 159 -2.75 2.99 -21.46
N ILE A 160 -2.11 4.14 -21.32
CA ILE A 160 -0.76 4.39 -21.76
C ILE A 160 0.02 4.94 -20.57
N ALA A 161 1.06 4.23 -20.17
CA ALA A 161 2.00 4.73 -19.17
C ALA A 161 3.18 5.41 -19.88
N ILE A 162 3.53 6.62 -19.45
CA ILE A 162 4.68 7.36 -19.96
C ILE A 162 5.61 7.70 -18.81
N GLY A 163 6.91 7.56 -19.08
CA GLY A 163 7.98 7.98 -18.19
C GLY A 163 9.20 8.46 -18.98
N ASN A 164 10.16 9.04 -18.26
CA ASN A 164 11.42 9.49 -18.84
C ASN A 164 12.61 8.96 -18.01
N PRO A 165 12.81 7.63 -17.93
CA PRO A 165 13.72 7.00 -16.97
C PRO A 165 15.20 7.34 -17.15
N PHE A 166 15.64 7.78 -18.33
CA PHE A 166 17.07 8.00 -18.61
C PHE A 166 17.34 9.33 -19.32
N GLY A 167 16.38 10.24 -19.41
CA GLY A 167 16.54 11.49 -20.15
C GLY A 167 16.69 11.31 -21.67
N LEU A 168 16.52 10.09 -22.19
CA LEU A 168 16.94 9.69 -23.53
C LEU A 168 15.78 9.50 -24.51
N SER A 169 14.63 10.08 -24.37
CA SER A 169 13.57 9.96 -25.40
C SER A 169 12.18 9.57 -24.89
N GLY A 170 11.99 9.44 -23.57
CA GLY A 170 10.72 8.99 -23.02
C GLY A 170 10.41 7.53 -23.31
N SER A 171 9.89 6.83 -22.33
CA SER A 171 9.38 5.46 -22.50
C SER A 171 7.86 5.50 -22.49
N MET A 172 7.25 4.75 -23.42
CA MET A 172 5.81 4.60 -23.51
C MET A 172 5.45 3.12 -23.50
N THR A 173 4.54 2.72 -22.63
CA THR A 173 4.01 1.36 -22.56
C THR A 173 2.50 1.39 -22.64
N GLU A 174 1.90 0.39 -23.29
CA GLU A 174 0.45 0.24 -23.45
C GLU A 174 -0.05 -0.94 -22.64
N GLY A 175 -1.28 -0.84 -22.17
CA GLY A 175 -2.00 -1.89 -21.49
C GLY A 175 -3.47 -1.54 -21.31
N ILE A 176 -4.12 -2.21 -20.38
CA ILE A 176 -5.52 -1.95 -19.99
C ILE A 176 -5.63 -1.72 -18.49
N ILE A 177 -6.75 -1.17 -18.06
CA ILE A 177 -7.15 -1.20 -16.65
C ILE A 177 -7.52 -2.64 -16.30
N SER A 178 -6.73 -3.28 -15.44
CA SER A 178 -6.92 -4.67 -15.01
C SER A 178 -7.75 -4.78 -13.73
N GLY A 179 -7.82 -3.72 -12.92
CA GLY A 179 -8.58 -3.67 -11.68
C GLY A 179 -8.73 -2.24 -11.14
N LEU A 180 -9.75 -2.05 -10.32
CA LEU A 180 -10.08 -0.76 -9.69
C LEU A 180 -10.40 -0.96 -8.20
N GLY A 181 -10.26 0.12 -7.41
CA GLY A 181 -10.66 0.15 -6.01
C GLY A 181 -9.86 -0.80 -5.13
N ARG A 182 -8.63 -1.08 -5.47
CA ARG A 182 -7.71 -1.85 -4.63
C ARG A 182 -7.04 -0.93 -3.62
N VAL A 183 -6.77 -1.47 -2.46
CA VAL A 183 -5.94 -0.83 -1.45
C VAL A 183 -4.60 -1.53 -1.45
N ILE A 184 -3.54 -0.75 -1.56
CA ILE A 184 -2.18 -1.29 -1.58
C ILE A 184 -1.44 -0.70 -0.37
N PRO A 185 -0.65 -1.52 0.35
CA PRO A 185 0.23 -1.00 1.40
C PRO A 185 1.18 0.02 0.80
N SER A 186 1.20 1.26 1.30
CA SER A 186 2.27 2.18 0.95
C SER A 186 3.56 1.68 1.59
N GLN A 187 4.65 1.67 0.84
CA GLN A 187 5.93 1.25 1.40
C GLN A 187 6.38 2.29 2.44
N ASN A 188 6.31 1.91 3.69
CA ASN A 188 7.16 2.53 4.69
C ASN A 188 8.48 1.76 4.65
N PRO A 189 9.62 2.40 4.34
CA PRO A 189 10.93 1.71 4.23
C PRO A 189 11.37 1.00 5.51
N GLU A 190 10.78 1.33 6.66
CA GLU A 190 11.10 0.79 7.97
C GLU A 190 9.96 -0.03 8.61
N GLY A 191 8.85 -0.24 7.87
CA GLY A 191 7.88 -1.27 8.23
C GLY A 191 8.43 -2.65 7.88
N PRO A 192 8.01 -3.74 8.53
CA PRO A 192 8.37 -5.07 8.11
C PRO A 192 8.06 -5.20 6.62
N GLN A 193 9.08 -5.51 5.83
CA GLN A 193 9.02 -5.64 4.37
C GLN A 193 7.84 -6.50 4.01
N GLY A 194 6.95 -6.00 3.16
CA GLY A 194 5.79 -6.57 2.50
C GLY A 194 5.03 -7.70 3.19
N PRO A 195 3.89 -8.14 2.70
CA PRO A 195 3.33 -9.37 3.21
C PRO A 195 4.31 -10.49 2.82
N GLU A 196 5.21 -10.84 3.69
CA GLU A 196 5.85 -12.13 3.62
C GLU A 196 4.72 -13.17 3.66
N LEU A 197 4.35 -13.64 2.48
CA LEU A 197 3.74 -14.92 2.26
C LEU A 197 4.82 -15.99 2.55
N MET A 198 5.40 -15.89 3.74
CA MET A 198 6.17 -17.01 4.28
C MET A 198 5.23 -17.78 5.19
N PRO A 199 5.01 -19.06 4.92
CA PRO A 199 4.43 -19.95 5.90
C PRO A 199 5.52 -20.20 6.93
N ASP A 200 5.59 -19.38 7.97
CA ASP A 200 6.41 -19.71 9.12
C ASP A 200 5.54 -19.95 10.35
N GLU A 201 5.88 -21.04 10.98
CA GLU A 201 5.19 -21.62 12.11
C GLU A 201 5.39 -20.69 13.32
N GLY A 202 4.31 -20.02 13.73
CA GLY A 202 4.27 -19.36 15.04
C GLY A 202 4.04 -17.87 15.07
N ASN A 203 3.82 -17.19 13.96
CA ASN A 203 3.71 -15.74 13.97
C ASN A 203 2.28 -15.25 14.20
N THR A 204 2.07 -14.54 15.32
CA THR A 204 0.92 -13.69 15.56
C THR A 204 0.80 -12.70 14.39
N LEU A 205 -0.36 -12.65 13.74
CA LEU A 205 -0.66 -11.62 12.76
C LEU A 205 -0.43 -10.25 13.39
N VAL A 206 0.73 -9.68 13.12
CA VAL A 206 0.94 -8.25 13.29
C VAL A 206 0.10 -7.60 12.21
N PRO A 207 -0.96 -6.83 12.55
CA PRO A 207 -1.65 -6.05 11.55
C PRO A 207 -0.60 -5.19 10.86
N PRO A 208 -0.53 -5.16 9.54
CA PRO A 208 0.42 -4.29 8.87
C PRO A 208 0.14 -2.86 9.34
N THR A 209 1.09 -2.25 10.02
CA THR A 209 1.12 -0.80 10.27
C THR A 209 1.38 -0.05 8.95
N SER A 210 1.38 -0.79 7.84
CA SER A 210 1.55 -0.28 6.49
C SER A 210 0.39 0.64 6.14
N PHE A 211 0.73 1.82 5.72
CA PHE A 211 -0.21 2.76 5.13
C PHE A 211 -0.80 2.11 3.88
N SER A 212 -2.08 2.26 3.69
CA SER A 212 -2.75 1.73 2.51
C SER A 212 -3.19 2.90 1.66
N ILE A 213 -2.80 2.89 0.38
CA ILE A 213 -3.28 3.85 -0.61
C ILE A 213 -4.59 3.29 -1.18
N PRO A 214 -5.74 3.95 -0.91
CA PRO A 214 -7.03 3.48 -1.43
C PRO A 214 -7.21 3.82 -2.92
N GLU A 215 -8.17 3.16 -3.56
CA GLU A 215 -8.66 3.45 -4.92
C GLU A 215 -7.65 3.22 -6.06
N ILE A 216 -6.56 2.53 -5.83
CA ILE A 216 -5.51 2.30 -6.83
C ILE A 216 -6.06 1.69 -8.12
N ILE A 217 -5.58 2.20 -9.25
CA ILE A 217 -5.77 1.62 -10.58
C ILE A 217 -4.74 0.53 -10.80
N GLN A 218 -5.18 -0.69 -11.09
CA GLN A 218 -4.30 -1.77 -11.53
C GLN A 218 -4.27 -1.80 -13.05
N THR A 219 -3.10 -1.98 -13.65
CA THR A 219 -2.88 -2.08 -15.09
C THR A 219 -1.87 -3.18 -15.41
N ASP A 220 -1.94 -3.71 -16.64
CA ASP A 220 -0.91 -4.56 -17.23
C ASP A 220 0.04 -3.78 -18.17
N ALA A 221 -0.14 -2.45 -18.30
CA ALA A 221 0.90 -1.61 -18.87
C ALA A 221 2.19 -1.74 -18.04
N ALA A 222 3.33 -1.96 -18.71
CA ALA A 222 4.58 -2.21 -18.01
C ALA A 222 5.06 -0.96 -17.23
N ILE A 223 5.00 -1.04 -15.90
CA ILE A 223 5.51 -0.02 -14.98
C ILE A 223 6.84 -0.54 -14.43
N ASN A 224 7.92 0.18 -14.70
CA ASN A 224 9.28 -0.15 -14.28
C ASN A 224 9.90 1.04 -13.53
N PRO A 225 10.99 0.83 -12.77
CA PRO A 225 11.78 1.93 -12.22
C PRO A 225 12.09 2.98 -13.29
N GLY A 226 11.76 4.25 -13.00
CA GLY A 226 11.85 5.37 -13.93
C GLY A 226 10.51 5.82 -14.53
N ASN A 227 9.48 4.98 -14.61
CA ASN A 227 8.12 5.41 -14.96
C ASN A 227 7.34 5.95 -13.74
N SER A 228 7.80 5.64 -12.52
CA SER A 228 7.21 6.18 -11.27
C SER A 228 7.17 7.71 -11.31
N GLY A 229 6.02 8.26 -10.97
CA GLY A 229 5.75 9.70 -11.02
C GLY A 229 5.29 10.20 -12.39
N GLY A 230 5.47 9.42 -13.45
CA GLY A 230 4.93 9.72 -14.78
C GLY A 230 3.43 9.46 -14.87
N PRO A 231 2.74 10.01 -15.88
CA PRO A 231 1.29 9.87 -16.03
C PRO A 231 0.88 8.50 -16.57
N LEU A 232 -0.26 8.00 -16.06
CA LEU A 232 -1.08 6.99 -16.74
C LEU A 232 -2.17 7.72 -17.51
N LEU A 233 -2.23 7.52 -18.84
CA LEU A 233 -3.09 8.26 -19.75
C LEU A 233 -4.21 7.39 -20.31
N ASN A 234 -5.35 7.99 -20.63
CA ASN A 234 -6.32 7.42 -21.54
C ASN A 234 -5.92 7.68 -23.01
N LEU A 235 -6.62 7.07 -23.96
CA LEU A 235 -6.35 7.27 -25.40
C LEU A 235 -6.60 8.71 -25.91
N LYS A 236 -7.23 9.57 -25.09
CA LYS A 236 -7.35 11.00 -25.37
C LYS A 236 -6.11 11.79 -24.93
N GLY A 237 -5.12 11.16 -24.29
CA GLY A 237 -3.93 11.81 -23.74
C GLY A 237 -4.20 12.60 -22.48
N GLN A 238 -5.25 12.27 -21.74
CA GLN A 238 -5.57 12.85 -20.44
C GLN A 238 -5.07 11.91 -19.34
N ALA A 239 -4.48 12.45 -18.29
CA ALA A 239 -4.01 11.67 -17.17
C ALA A 239 -5.19 11.15 -16.32
N ILE A 240 -5.32 9.83 -16.23
CA ILE A 240 -6.25 9.14 -15.33
C ILE A 240 -5.59 8.75 -14.01
N GLY A 241 -4.27 8.88 -13.92
CA GLY A 241 -3.50 8.60 -12.71
C GLY A 241 -2.01 8.91 -12.88
N ILE A 242 -1.26 8.60 -11.84
CA ILE A 242 0.20 8.68 -11.77
C ILE A 242 0.77 7.29 -11.50
N ASN A 243 1.71 6.83 -12.31
CA ASN A 243 2.34 5.53 -12.19
C ASN A 243 3.12 5.41 -10.89
N SER A 244 3.01 4.27 -10.20
CA SER A 244 3.81 3.95 -9.03
C SER A 244 4.41 2.56 -9.19
N ALA A 245 5.74 2.47 -9.31
CA ALA A 245 6.46 1.22 -9.50
C ALA A 245 6.79 0.48 -8.19
N ILE A 246 6.25 0.94 -7.06
CA ILE A 246 6.61 0.45 -5.72
C ILE A 246 6.19 -1.01 -5.47
N PHE A 247 5.28 -1.55 -6.28
CA PHE A 247 4.57 -2.80 -5.94
C PHE A 247 5.01 -4.02 -6.75
N SER A 248 6.31 -4.15 -6.97
CA SER A 248 6.88 -5.40 -7.49
C SER A 248 7.49 -6.20 -6.34
N LEU A 249 7.03 -7.43 -6.11
CA LEU A 249 7.59 -8.35 -5.12
C LEU A 249 9.05 -8.74 -5.44
N THR A 250 9.47 -8.58 -6.68
CA THR A 250 10.81 -8.94 -7.17
C THR A 250 11.67 -7.75 -7.55
N GLY A 251 11.14 -6.52 -7.43
CA GLY A 251 11.78 -5.30 -7.98
C GLY A 251 11.67 -5.17 -9.49
N GLU A 252 11.09 -6.17 -10.19
CA GLU A 252 10.90 -6.19 -11.63
C GLU A 252 9.41 -6.26 -11.98
N TYR A 253 9.04 -5.82 -13.19
CA TYR A 253 7.68 -5.91 -13.70
C TYR A 253 7.25 -7.38 -13.87
N SER A 254 6.19 -7.79 -13.19
CA SER A 254 5.64 -9.15 -13.20
C SER A 254 4.26 -9.26 -13.86
N GLY A 255 3.90 -8.32 -14.74
CA GLY A 255 2.59 -8.27 -15.40
C GLY A 255 1.53 -7.50 -14.61
N VAL A 256 1.91 -6.84 -13.53
CA VAL A 256 1.01 -6.03 -12.70
C VAL A 256 1.66 -4.69 -12.41
N GLY A 257 1.03 -3.60 -12.85
CA GLY A 257 1.40 -2.23 -12.56
C GLY A 257 0.29 -1.53 -11.77
N PHE A 258 0.63 -0.46 -11.08
CA PHE A 258 -0.30 0.32 -10.28
C PHE A 258 -0.16 1.81 -10.55
N ALA A 259 -1.30 2.53 -10.43
CA ALA A 259 -1.30 3.98 -10.52
C ALA A 259 -2.26 4.59 -9.50
N ILE A 260 -1.87 5.71 -8.93
CA ILE A 260 -2.68 6.54 -8.04
C ILE A 260 -3.66 7.31 -8.93
N PRO A 261 -4.98 7.25 -8.68
CA PRO A 261 -5.97 7.82 -9.58
C PRO A 261 -5.97 9.35 -9.61
N SER A 262 -6.37 9.92 -10.73
CA SER A 262 -6.46 11.38 -10.89
C SER A 262 -7.46 12.04 -9.94
N SER A 263 -8.47 11.34 -9.43
CA SER A 263 -9.36 11.83 -8.36
C SER A 263 -8.60 12.16 -7.08
N THR A 264 -7.61 11.33 -6.72
CA THR A 264 -6.70 11.59 -5.60
C THR A 264 -5.81 12.81 -5.89
N LEU A 265 -5.25 12.92 -7.10
CA LEU A 265 -4.47 14.09 -7.51
C LEU A 265 -5.28 15.37 -7.40
N GLN A 266 -6.52 15.38 -7.89
CA GLN A 266 -7.43 16.54 -7.84
C GLN A 266 -7.77 16.96 -6.41
N ARG A 267 -7.81 16.03 -5.47
CA ARG A 267 -8.08 16.29 -4.05
C ARG A 267 -6.84 16.76 -3.28
N VAL A 268 -5.71 16.09 -3.48
CA VAL A 268 -4.51 16.26 -2.66
C VAL A 268 -3.60 17.38 -3.17
N VAL A 269 -3.33 17.43 -4.48
CA VAL A 269 -2.33 18.35 -5.07
C VAL A 269 -2.60 19.83 -4.80
N PRO A 270 -3.84 20.37 -4.92
CA PRO A 270 -4.11 21.76 -4.59
C PRO A 270 -3.79 22.12 -3.13
N ILE A 271 -4.00 21.16 -2.21
CA ILE A 271 -3.70 21.36 -0.78
C ILE A 271 -2.19 21.30 -0.54
N LEU A 272 -1.46 20.40 -1.22
CA LEU A 272 0.01 20.37 -1.15
C LEU A 272 0.63 21.67 -1.67
N ILE A 273 0.03 22.30 -2.70
CA ILE A 273 0.49 23.59 -3.21
C ILE A 273 0.24 24.71 -2.19
N SER A 274 -0.91 24.72 -1.50
CA SER A 274 -1.31 25.82 -0.61
C SER A 274 -0.87 25.64 0.84
N GLU A 275 -0.86 24.40 1.35
CA GLU A 275 -0.64 24.08 2.77
C GLU A 275 0.61 23.22 3.00
N HIS A 276 1.27 22.76 1.92
CA HIS A 276 2.49 21.95 1.93
C HIS A 276 2.31 20.51 2.46
N THR A 277 1.22 20.23 3.15
CA THR A 277 0.87 18.92 3.72
C THR A 277 -0.61 18.63 3.51
N TYR A 278 -0.96 17.34 3.39
CA TYR A 278 -2.36 16.90 3.33
C TYR A 278 -2.72 16.13 4.60
N LYS A 279 -3.87 16.47 5.21
CA LYS A 279 -4.34 15.88 6.46
C LYS A 279 -5.34 14.77 6.20
N HIS A 280 -4.91 13.53 6.37
CA HIS A 280 -5.76 12.36 6.19
C HIS A 280 -6.67 12.13 7.38
N PRO A 281 -7.99 11.92 7.17
CA PRO A 281 -8.90 11.54 8.24
C PRO A 281 -8.58 10.12 8.72
N TRP A 282 -8.48 9.95 10.03
CA TRP A 282 -8.06 8.69 10.65
C TRP A 282 -8.97 8.31 11.81
N ILE A 283 -9.23 7.00 11.94
CA ILE A 283 -10.08 6.45 12.99
C ILE A 283 -9.30 5.68 14.06
N GLY A 284 -8.15 5.10 13.73
CA GLY A 284 -7.29 4.41 14.69
C GLY A 284 -7.75 3.02 15.05
N ILE A 285 -8.05 2.20 14.06
CA ILE A 285 -8.40 0.77 14.20
C ILE A 285 -7.38 -0.07 13.44
N SER A 286 -7.16 -1.29 13.92
CA SER A 286 -6.48 -2.36 13.20
C SER A 286 -7.29 -3.65 13.29
N GLY A 287 -7.21 -4.52 12.29
CA GLY A 287 -8.02 -5.72 12.27
C GLY A 287 -7.93 -6.49 10.96
N ILE A 288 -8.90 -7.34 10.73
CA ILE A 288 -8.98 -8.23 9.57
C ILE A 288 -10.39 -8.24 8.99
N ASP A 289 -10.49 -8.52 7.70
CA ASP A 289 -11.77 -8.70 7.03
C ASP A 289 -12.46 -9.99 7.49
N VAL A 290 -13.77 -9.91 7.71
CA VAL A 290 -14.56 -11.07 8.11
C VAL A 290 -14.67 -12.05 6.96
N ASN A 291 -14.33 -13.31 7.22
CA ASN A 291 -14.50 -14.44 6.31
C ASN A 291 -15.39 -15.53 6.94
N GLU A 292 -15.64 -16.62 6.24
CA GLU A 292 -16.49 -17.71 6.73
C GLU A 292 -15.98 -18.33 8.04
N GLN A 293 -14.69 -18.41 8.23
CA GLN A 293 -14.08 -19.02 9.42
C GLN A 293 -14.26 -18.12 10.65
N ILE A 294 -13.99 -16.81 10.50
CA ILE A 294 -14.21 -15.81 11.54
C ILE A 294 -15.69 -15.72 11.88
N ALA A 295 -16.56 -15.67 10.86
CA ALA A 295 -18.00 -15.63 11.05
C ALA A 295 -18.51 -16.85 11.84
N SER A 296 -18.01 -18.05 11.52
CA SER A 296 -18.34 -19.27 12.23
C SER A 296 -17.85 -19.26 13.68
N ALA A 297 -16.58 -18.88 13.91
CA ALA A 297 -15.98 -18.82 15.24
C ALA A 297 -16.69 -17.81 16.16
N MET A 298 -17.10 -16.67 15.62
CA MET A 298 -17.82 -15.61 16.34
C MET A 298 -19.34 -15.75 16.29
N LYS A 299 -19.87 -16.78 15.60
CA LYS A 299 -21.31 -17.01 15.39
C LYS A 299 -22.03 -15.81 14.77
N LEU A 300 -21.39 -15.18 13.80
CA LEU A 300 -21.95 -14.04 13.05
C LEU A 300 -22.94 -14.53 11.98
N ASN A 301 -23.95 -13.73 11.68
CA ASN A 301 -24.89 -13.96 10.57
C ASN A 301 -24.42 -13.33 9.25
N THR A 302 -23.16 -12.91 9.17
CA THR A 302 -22.56 -12.28 8.00
C THR A 302 -21.11 -12.73 7.83
N THR A 303 -20.69 -12.87 6.58
CA THR A 303 -19.29 -13.09 6.20
C THR A 303 -18.63 -11.82 5.66
N LYS A 304 -19.28 -10.66 5.87
CA LYS A 304 -18.81 -9.34 5.45
C LYS A 304 -18.69 -8.43 6.65
N GLY A 305 -17.72 -7.54 6.60
CA GLY A 305 -17.41 -6.57 7.64
C GLY A 305 -15.93 -6.58 7.99
N PHE A 306 -15.53 -5.72 8.89
CA PHE A 306 -14.16 -5.59 9.39
C PHE A 306 -14.15 -5.86 10.89
N LEU A 307 -13.47 -6.94 11.30
CA LEU A 307 -13.25 -7.28 12.71
C LEU A 307 -12.12 -6.41 13.26
N VAL A 308 -12.42 -5.62 14.28
CA VAL A 308 -11.42 -4.84 15.00
C VAL A 308 -10.65 -5.76 15.94
N ILE A 309 -9.34 -5.86 15.72
CA ILE A 309 -8.41 -6.60 16.58
C ILE A 309 -7.88 -5.70 17.67
N ASP A 310 -7.48 -4.47 17.31
CA ASP A 310 -6.96 -3.48 18.25
C ASP A 310 -7.40 -2.06 17.87
N THR A 311 -7.41 -1.17 18.85
CA THR A 311 -7.60 0.27 18.64
C THR A 311 -6.35 1.02 19.11
N SER A 312 -5.98 2.09 18.39
CA SER A 312 -4.86 2.92 18.81
C SER A 312 -5.17 3.62 20.15
N PRO A 313 -4.32 3.47 21.17
CA PRO A 313 -4.55 4.08 22.47
C PRO A 313 -4.73 5.60 22.35
N GLY A 314 -5.81 6.13 22.94
CA GLY A 314 -6.14 7.55 22.87
C GLY A 314 -6.57 8.04 21.49
N GLY A 315 -6.67 7.16 20.49
CA GLY A 315 -7.18 7.45 19.15
C GLY A 315 -8.70 7.64 19.11
N PRO A 316 -9.26 8.04 17.95
CA PRO A 316 -10.69 8.25 17.78
C PRO A 316 -11.56 7.04 18.12
N ALA A 317 -11.20 5.85 17.62
CA ALA A 317 -11.94 4.61 17.90
C ALA A 317 -11.92 4.25 19.38
N SER A 318 -10.76 4.30 20.02
CA SER A 318 -10.60 4.05 21.46
C SER A 318 -11.43 5.02 22.30
N LYS A 319 -11.39 6.33 21.99
CA LYS A 319 -12.20 7.35 22.67
C LYS A 319 -13.71 7.17 22.46
N ALA A 320 -14.08 6.64 21.30
CA ALA A 320 -15.47 6.36 20.97
C ALA A 320 -15.99 5.07 21.63
N GLY A 321 -15.12 4.26 22.25
CA GLY A 321 -15.50 2.99 22.86
C GLY A 321 -15.65 1.85 21.86
N ILE A 322 -14.92 1.87 20.75
CA ILE A 322 -14.74 0.70 19.88
C ILE A 322 -13.84 -0.30 20.61
N GLU A 323 -14.24 -1.56 20.61
CA GLU A 323 -13.57 -2.64 21.35
C GLU A 323 -12.79 -3.54 20.38
N GLY A 324 -11.53 -3.80 20.73
CA GLY A 324 -10.69 -4.77 20.05
C GLY A 324 -10.96 -6.20 20.52
N GLY A 325 -10.42 -7.19 19.80
CA GLY A 325 -10.53 -8.60 20.18
C GLY A 325 -9.81 -8.90 21.49
N ASP A 326 -10.43 -9.73 22.35
CA ASP A 326 -9.91 -10.08 23.68
C ASP A 326 -9.46 -11.54 23.80
N LYS A 327 -9.86 -12.42 22.87
CA LYS A 327 -9.56 -13.87 22.91
C LYS A 327 -8.72 -14.31 21.74
N LEU A 328 -7.55 -14.89 22.04
CA LEU A 328 -6.72 -15.55 21.05
C LEU A 328 -7.33 -16.90 20.68
N ILE A 329 -7.66 -17.06 19.41
CA ILE A 329 -8.19 -18.30 18.83
C ILE A 329 -7.35 -18.67 17.64
N ASP A 330 -7.00 -19.95 17.54
CA ASP A 330 -6.31 -20.49 16.38
C ASP A 330 -7.31 -20.65 15.22
N ILE A 331 -7.00 -19.98 14.11
CA ILE A 331 -7.71 -20.11 12.83
C ILE A 331 -6.70 -20.56 11.78
N ASN A 332 -6.71 -21.85 11.43
CA ASN A 332 -5.82 -22.45 10.45
C ASN A 332 -4.31 -22.29 10.78
N GLY A 333 -3.92 -22.52 12.02
CA GLY A 333 -2.53 -22.38 12.47
C GLY A 333 -2.11 -20.96 12.80
N ARG A 334 -3.04 -19.97 12.73
CA ARG A 334 -2.76 -18.57 13.07
C ARG A 334 -3.55 -18.14 14.29
N LYS A 335 -2.85 -17.73 15.33
CA LYS A 335 -3.49 -17.15 16.53
C LYS A 335 -4.00 -15.74 16.22
N THR A 336 -5.32 -15.55 16.29
CA THR A 336 -6.01 -14.30 15.98
C THR A 336 -6.86 -13.88 17.17
N LYS A 337 -6.82 -12.59 17.55
CA LYS A 337 -7.73 -12.04 18.55
C LYS A 337 -9.13 -11.92 17.96
N LEU A 338 -10.11 -12.60 18.54
CA LEU A 338 -11.53 -12.54 18.15
C LEU A 338 -12.36 -11.85 19.23
N PHE A 339 -13.66 -11.68 18.94
CA PHE A 339 -14.67 -11.06 19.80
C PHE A 339 -14.53 -9.55 20.02
N GLY A 340 -13.76 -8.88 19.17
CA GLY A 340 -13.86 -7.43 19.00
C GLY A 340 -15.08 -7.02 18.21
N ASP A 341 -15.30 -5.73 18.09
CA ASP A 341 -16.35 -5.15 17.27
C ASP A 341 -16.20 -5.53 15.80
N VAL A 342 -17.30 -5.88 15.15
CA VAL A 342 -17.31 -6.07 13.69
C VAL A 342 -18.01 -4.90 13.04
N ILE A 343 -17.27 -4.05 12.36
CA ILE A 343 -17.80 -2.89 11.64
C ILE A 343 -18.47 -3.38 10.35
N ILE A 344 -19.77 -3.11 10.20
CA ILE A 344 -20.58 -3.49 9.03
C ILE A 344 -21.14 -2.31 8.26
N LYS A 345 -21.13 -1.10 8.85
CA LYS A 345 -21.47 0.16 8.16
C LYS A 345 -20.63 1.31 8.71
N ILE A 346 -20.37 2.26 7.82
CA ILE A 346 -19.82 3.56 8.13
C ILE A 346 -20.79 4.63 7.60
N ASP A 347 -21.38 5.43 8.49
CA ASP A 347 -22.57 6.24 8.21
C ASP A 347 -23.64 5.40 7.50
N ASN A 348 -24.02 5.72 6.28
CA ASN A 348 -25.00 4.97 5.49
C ASN A 348 -24.38 3.94 4.52
N GLN A 349 -23.04 3.85 4.45
CA GLN A 349 -22.36 2.93 3.55
C GLN A 349 -22.13 1.57 4.21
N SER A 350 -22.39 0.49 3.47
CA SER A 350 -22.08 -0.86 3.93
C SER A 350 -20.57 -1.10 3.89
N VAL A 351 -20.05 -1.77 4.92
CA VAL A 351 -18.65 -2.18 5.03
C VAL A 351 -18.58 -3.68 4.83
N SER A 352 -17.84 -4.12 3.83
CA SER A 352 -17.54 -5.53 3.57
C SER A 352 -16.09 -5.88 3.94
N LYS A 353 -15.19 -4.91 3.89
CA LYS A 353 -13.75 -5.02 4.15
C LYS A 353 -13.17 -3.67 4.59
N ILE A 354 -11.92 -3.67 5.02
CA ILE A 354 -11.22 -2.44 5.44
C ILE A 354 -11.17 -1.38 4.34
N ASP A 355 -11.03 -1.81 3.08
CA ASP A 355 -10.95 -0.88 1.94
C ASP A 355 -12.17 0.04 1.87
N ASP A 356 -13.38 -0.47 2.18
CA ASP A 356 -14.61 0.33 2.14
C ASP A 356 -14.56 1.47 3.17
N ILE A 357 -13.94 1.22 4.34
CA ILE A 357 -13.75 2.24 5.38
C ILE A 357 -12.74 3.28 4.91
N LEU A 358 -11.58 2.85 4.40
CA LEU A 358 -10.50 3.75 3.98
C LEU A 358 -10.94 4.65 2.83
N VAL A 359 -11.57 4.07 1.80
CA VAL A 359 -12.11 4.82 0.66
C VAL A 359 -13.15 5.85 1.12
N TYR A 360 -14.07 5.43 2.00
CA TYR A 360 -15.11 6.32 2.51
C TYR A 360 -14.52 7.50 3.28
N LEU A 361 -13.56 7.24 4.17
CA LEU A 361 -12.90 8.29 4.94
C LEU A 361 -12.21 9.29 4.03
N GLU A 362 -11.42 8.81 3.06
CA GLU A 362 -10.67 9.67 2.14
C GLU A 362 -11.57 10.51 1.21
N GLN A 363 -12.69 9.94 0.74
CA GLN A 363 -13.56 10.63 -0.21
C GLN A 363 -14.58 11.56 0.45
N GLN A 364 -15.11 11.16 1.62
CA GLN A 364 -16.32 11.76 2.19
C GLN A 364 -16.08 12.52 3.49
N LYS A 365 -14.88 12.40 4.08
CA LYS A 365 -14.61 12.94 5.42
C LYS A 365 -13.38 13.83 5.46
N LYS A 366 -13.33 14.65 6.49
CA LYS A 366 -12.19 15.49 6.86
C LYS A 366 -11.85 15.28 8.33
N VAL A 367 -10.63 15.64 8.70
CA VAL A 367 -10.19 15.67 10.11
C VAL A 367 -11.14 16.54 10.93
N GLY A 368 -11.50 16.07 12.13
CA GLY A 368 -12.44 16.71 13.05
C GLY A 368 -13.92 16.42 12.78
N GLN A 369 -14.27 15.74 11.70
CA GLN A 369 -15.66 15.36 11.43
C GLN A 369 -16.06 14.10 12.19
N GLY A 370 -17.35 14.01 12.55
CA GLY A 370 -17.96 12.81 13.12
C GLY A 370 -18.26 11.75 12.08
N VAL A 371 -18.16 10.50 12.48
CA VAL A 371 -18.56 9.33 11.70
C VAL A 371 -19.32 8.34 12.58
N ASN A 372 -20.43 7.80 12.08
CA ASN A 372 -21.21 6.76 12.77
C ASN A 372 -20.78 5.39 12.26
N LEU A 373 -20.32 4.54 13.16
CA LEU A 373 -19.98 3.14 12.87
C LEU A 373 -21.10 2.26 13.39
N THR A 374 -21.67 1.43 12.51
CA THR A 374 -22.57 0.35 12.94
C THR A 374 -21.72 -0.89 13.13
N VAL A 375 -21.68 -1.39 14.36
CA VAL A 375 -20.89 -2.56 14.74
C VAL A 375 -21.80 -3.70 15.22
N ILE A 376 -21.31 -4.93 15.09
CA ILE A 376 -21.84 -6.09 15.80
C ILE A 376 -20.93 -6.33 17.01
N ARG A 377 -21.49 -6.16 18.21
CA ARG A 377 -20.84 -6.43 19.51
C ARG A 377 -21.72 -7.43 20.27
N ASP A 378 -21.16 -8.55 20.72
CA ASP A 378 -21.89 -9.62 21.42
C ASP A 378 -23.16 -10.08 20.69
N GLY A 379 -23.07 -10.17 19.35
CA GLY A 379 -24.19 -10.56 18.48
C GLY A 379 -25.30 -9.50 18.34
N LYS A 380 -25.12 -8.28 18.87
CA LYS A 380 -26.09 -7.17 18.80
C LYS A 380 -25.55 -6.03 17.95
N LEU A 381 -26.45 -5.39 17.21
CA LEU A 381 -26.13 -4.17 16.47
C LEU A 381 -26.05 -2.97 17.43
N GLN A 382 -24.96 -2.23 17.32
CA GLN A 382 -24.76 -0.98 18.03
C GLN A 382 -24.27 0.09 17.07
N THR A 383 -24.54 1.37 17.39
CA THR A 383 -23.98 2.51 16.64
C THR A 383 -23.06 3.27 17.57
N VAL A 384 -21.81 3.45 17.12
CA VAL A 384 -20.76 4.17 17.84
C VAL A 384 -20.40 5.40 17.01
N ASN A 385 -20.35 6.58 17.64
CA ASN A 385 -19.93 7.83 17.00
C ASN A 385 -18.48 8.12 17.34
N ALA A 386 -17.63 8.26 16.33
CA ALA A 386 -16.22 8.64 16.49
C ALA A 386 -15.96 9.98 15.81
N VAL A 387 -15.10 10.80 16.41
CA VAL A 387 -14.61 12.05 15.81
C VAL A 387 -13.24 11.78 15.22
N LEU A 388 -13.10 11.94 13.90
CA LEU A 388 -11.89 11.64 13.16
C LEU A 388 -10.74 12.57 13.55
N ALA A 389 -9.56 12.02 13.76
CA ALA A 389 -8.33 12.76 13.97
C ALA A 389 -7.50 12.82 12.67
N GLU A 390 -6.48 13.64 12.66
CA GLU A 390 -5.44 13.58 11.67
C GLU A 390 -4.67 12.27 11.82
N ARG A 391 -4.41 11.58 10.70
CA ARG A 391 -3.60 10.36 10.68
C ARG A 391 -2.20 10.70 11.20
N PRO A 392 -1.72 10.05 12.26
CA PRO A 392 -0.38 10.33 12.77
C PRO A 392 0.64 9.98 11.68
N VAL A 393 1.42 10.95 11.29
CA VAL A 393 2.66 10.69 10.56
C VAL A 393 3.55 10.02 11.60
N GLN A 394 3.90 8.76 11.40
CA GLN A 394 5.10 8.25 12.05
C GLN A 394 6.25 9.04 11.42
N LEU A 395 6.62 10.13 12.05
CA LEU A 395 7.89 10.73 11.77
C LEU A 395 8.90 9.61 11.98
N ASN A 396 9.63 9.25 10.93
CA ASN A 396 10.87 8.52 11.07
C ASN A 396 11.83 9.43 11.83
N VAL A 397 11.57 9.61 13.12
CA VAL A 397 12.64 9.94 14.04
C VAL A 397 13.52 8.72 13.94
N SER A 398 14.76 8.89 13.48
CA SER A 398 15.77 7.83 13.53
C SER A 398 15.54 7.08 14.81
N PRO A 399 15.15 5.79 14.77
CA PRO A 399 14.60 5.15 15.94
C PRO A 399 15.65 5.22 17.02
N LEU A 400 15.24 5.68 18.21
CA LEU A 400 16.10 5.60 19.35
C LEU A 400 16.54 4.16 19.50
N TRP A 401 17.81 3.97 19.69
CA TRP A 401 18.44 2.68 19.56
C TRP A 401 19.11 2.25 20.85
N LEU A 402 18.87 1.01 21.22
CA LEU A 402 19.55 0.38 22.36
C LEU A 402 20.88 -0.28 21.94
N GLY A 403 21.01 -0.68 20.69
CA GLY A 403 22.18 -1.41 20.20
C GLY A 403 22.18 -2.88 20.61
N ILE A 404 21.03 -3.53 20.58
CA ILE A 404 20.89 -4.96 20.83
C ILE A 404 20.30 -5.67 19.61
N ASP A 405 20.67 -6.93 19.44
CA ASP A 405 19.92 -7.93 18.71
C ASP A 405 19.13 -8.73 19.74
N GLY A 406 17.81 -8.71 19.63
CA GLY A 406 16.92 -9.33 20.59
C GLY A 406 15.94 -10.28 19.94
N MET A 407 15.46 -11.26 20.71
CA MET A 407 14.44 -12.22 20.32
C MET A 407 13.40 -12.29 21.44
N ASP A 408 12.12 -12.37 21.07
CA ASP A 408 11.07 -12.55 22.07
C ASP A 408 11.22 -13.91 22.75
N MET A 409 11.04 -13.92 24.08
CA MET A 409 11.07 -15.16 24.87
C MET A 409 9.90 -16.06 24.49
N SER A 410 10.14 -17.37 24.55
CA SER A 410 9.13 -18.42 24.41
C SER A 410 9.26 -19.48 25.51
N GLU A 411 8.28 -20.37 25.62
CA GLU A 411 8.35 -21.49 26.56
C GLU A 411 9.53 -22.43 26.28
N ASP A 412 9.85 -22.63 25.00
CA ASP A 412 10.98 -23.47 24.57
C ASP A 412 12.32 -22.84 24.98
N ILE A 413 12.49 -21.52 24.73
CA ILE A 413 13.69 -20.78 25.12
C ILE A 413 13.82 -20.76 26.65
N ALA A 414 12.72 -20.52 27.36
CA ALA A 414 12.71 -20.50 28.83
C ALA A 414 13.08 -21.88 29.40
N SER A 415 12.61 -22.95 28.81
CA SER A 415 12.95 -24.33 29.19
C SER A 415 14.43 -24.62 28.99
N GLU A 416 14.99 -24.23 27.83
CA GLU A 416 16.41 -24.45 27.51
C GLU A 416 17.33 -23.65 28.44
N LEU A 417 16.94 -22.41 28.76
CA LEU A 417 17.65 -21.56 29.73
C LEU A 417 17.41 -21.95 31.21
N SER A 418 16.49 -22.90 31.45
CA SER A 418 16.06 -23.29 32.81
C SER A 418 15.59 -22.09 33.65
N VAL A 419 14.86 -21.16 33.04
CA VAL A 419 14.29 -19.99 33.73
C VAL A 419 12.76 -20.09 33.76
N ASN A 420 12.12 -19.51 34.77
CA ASN A 420 10.65 -19.45 34.92
C ASN A 420 10.03 -18.24 34.15
N GLN A 421 10.79 -17.60 33.31
CA GLN A 421 10.39 -16.40 32.56
C GLN A 421 10.20 -16.71 31.10
N SER A 422 8.95 -16.84 30.66
CA SER A 422 8.59 -17.14 29.24
C SER A 422 8.18 -15.91 28.44
N THR A 423 8.18 -14.72 29.05
CA THR A 423 7.96 -13.42 28.39
C THR A 423 9.16 -12.51 28.58
N GLY A 424 9.30 -11.51 27.75
CA GLY A 424 10.46 -10.61 27.73
C GLY A 424 11.29 -10.77 26.46
N ILE A 425 12.51 -10.24 26.46
CA ILE A 425 13.39 -10.21 25.30
C ILE A 425 14.73 -10.84 25.68
N LEU A 426 15.08 -11.95 25.02
CA LEU A 426 16.43 -12.50 25.10
C LEU A 426 17.37 -11.64 24.24
N VAL A 427 18.42 -11.10 24.83
CA VAL A 427 19.50 -10.40 24.11
C VAL A 427 20.43 -11.44 23.51
N ILE A 428 20.31 -11.63 22.18
CA ILE A 428 21.15 -12.60 21.44
C ILE A 428 22.46 -11.97 20.98
N GLY A 429 22.51 -10.63 20.81
CA GLY A 429 23.70 -9.88 20.46
C GLY A 429 23.68 -8.49 21.04
N VAL A 430 24.86 -7.89 21.18
CA VAL A 430 25.07 -6.49 21.54
C VAL A 430 26.04 -5.87 20.55
N ILE A 431 25.65 -4.73 19.99
CA ILE A 431 26.48 -4.04 19.00
C ILE A 431 27.58 -3.28 19.71
N SER A 432 28.81 -3.56 19.30
CA SER A 432 30.02 -2.94 19.89
C SER A 432 29.97 -1.43 19.82
N ASP A 433 30.37 -0.76 20.88
CA ASP A 433 30.30 0.69 21.09
C ASP A 433 28.88 1.30 21.04
N GLY A 434 27.84 0.47 20.96
CA GLY A 434 26.45 0.91 21.05
C GLY A 434 26.00 1.23 22.48
N PRO A 435 24.79 1.81 22.67
CA PRO A 435 24.25 2.17 23.99
C PRO A 435 24.22 1.00 24.99
N ALA A 436 23.79 -0.18 24.55
CA ALA A 436 23.71 -1.38 25.38
C ALA A 436 25.09 -1.88 25.80
N ASP A 437 26.08 -1.87 24.90
CA ASP A 437 27.45 -2.24 25.19
C ASP A 437 28.09 -1.30 26.24
N LYS A 438 27.95 0.01 26.02
CA LYS A 438 28.38 1.05 26.96
C LYS A 438 27.76 0.89 28.36
N ALA A 439 26.52 0.42 28.38
CA ALA A 439 25.79 0.16 29.65
C ALA A 439 26.09 -1.20 30.27
N GLY A 440 26.79 -2.09 29.55
CA GLY A 440 27.18 -3.42 30.03
C GLY A 440 26.08 -4.48 29.96
N LEU A 441 25.15 -4.35 29.04
CA LEU A 441 24.24 -5.45 28.64
C LEU A 441 25.05 -6.55 27.96
N LYS A 442 24.61 -7.80 28.07
CA LYS A 442 25.32 -8.96 27.54
C LYS A 442 24.47 -9.71 26.54
N GLY A 443 25.04 -9.97 25.37
CA GLY A 443 24.46 -10.85 24.35
C GLY A 443 24.70 -12.32 24.64
N GLY A 444 23.98 -13.18 23.91
CA GLY A 444 24.15 -14.64 23.96
C GLY A 444 25.55 -15.06 23.51
N TYR A 445 26.03 -16.18 24.06
CA TYR A 445 27.35 -16.75 23.78
C TYR A 445 27.33 -18.27 23.58
N ILE A 446 26.19 -18.91 23.75
CA ILE A 446 25.99 -20.35 23.58
C ILE A 446 25.10 -20.57 22.37
N VAL A 447 25.64 -21.13 21.30
CA VAL A 447 24.84 -21.48 20.11
C VAL A 447 24.11 -22.79 20.37
N THR A 448 22.78 -22.75 20.32
CA THR A 448 21.89 -23.90 20.54
C THR A 448 20.87 -23.97 19.40
N ASP A 449 20.59 -25.19 18.93
CA ASP A 449 19.49 -25.40 17.97
C ASP A 449 18.18 -25.60 18.74
N ILE A 450 17.20 -24.74 18.48
CA ILE A 450 15.84 -24.87 19.01
C ILE A 450 14.89 -24.96 17.83
N ASN A 451 14.28 -26.12 17.65
CA ASN A 451 13.33 -26.42 16.56
C ASN A 451 13.88 -26.14 15.15
N GLY A 452 15.17 -26.41 14.89
CA GLY A 452 15.83 -26.19 13.60
C GLY A 452 16.36 -24.76 13.38
N THR A 453 16.32 -23.91 14.41
CA THR A 453 16.86 -22.55 14.39
C THR A 453 18.04 -22.43 15.35
N GLU A 454 19.21 -22.00 14.85
CA GLU A 454 20.37 -21.70 15.70
C GLU A 454 20.15 -20.36 16.43
N ILE A 455 20.13 -20.40 17.76
CA ILE A 455 19.92 -19.26 18.64
C ILE A 455 21.11 -19.11 19.56
N GLN A 456 21.55 -17.86 19.82
CA GLN A 456 22.59 -17.55 20.80
C GLN A 456 21.94 -17.33 22.18
N LEU A 457 22.07 -18.32 23.06
CA LEU A 457 21.58 -18.32 24.43
C LEU A 457 22.62 -17.77 25.43
N GLY A 458 22.19 -17.52 26.66
CA GLY A 458 23.05 -17.08 27.78
C GLY A 458 23.23 -15.56 27.85
N GLY A 459 22.52 -14.78 27.04
CA GLY A 459 22.46 -13.33 27.17
C GLY A 459 21.47 -12.88 28.25
N ASP A 460 21.41 -11.57 28.47
CA ASP A 460 20.44 -10.96 29.37
C ASP A 460 19.02 -11.14 28.85
N ILE A 461 18.05 -11.28 29.75
CA ILE A 461 16.63 -11.27 29.40
C ILE A 461 16.02 -9.96 29.88
N ILE A 462 15.59 -9.09 28.99
CA ILE A 462 14.92 -7.84 29.32
C ILE A 462 13.48 -8.14 29.74
N ILE A 463 13.07 -7.65 30.91
CA ILE A 463 11.73 -7.88 31.46
C ILE A 463 10.99 -6.60 31.82
N SER A 464 11.66 -5.44 31.84
CA SER A 464 11.01 -4.16 32.08
C SER A 464 11.80 -2.98 31.52
N ALA A 465 11.11 -1.86 31.28
CA ALA A 465 11.68 -0.57 30.91
C ALA A 465 11.08 0.51 31.85
N ASP A 466 11.93 1.27 32.57
CA ASP A 466 11.52 2.24 33.58
C ASP A 466 10.47 1.66 34.56
N LYS A 467 10.66 0.41 34.96
CA LYS A 467 9.77 -0.37 35.83
C LYS A 467 8.42 -0.78 35.21
N GLN A 468 8.17 -0.47 33.96
CA GLN A 468 7.02 -0.99 33.23
C GLN A 468 7.37 -2.39 32.70
N PRO A 469 6.54 -3.42 32.92
CA PRO A 469 6.77 -4.74 32.35
C PRO A 469 6.86 -4.68 30.83
N ILE A 470 7.77 -5.46 30.27
CA ILE A 470 7.96 -5.59 28.81
C ILE A 470 7.94 -7.08 28.47
N ASP A 471 6.99 -7.50 27.67
CA ASP A 471 6.79 -8.90 27.30
C ASP A 471 7.43 -9.28 25.95
N ASN A 472 7.77 -8.29 25.09
CA ASN A 472 8.34 -8.52 23.76
C ASN A 472 9.07 -7.28 23.22
N LEU A 473 9.85 -7.47 22.12
CA LEU A 473 10.59 -6.40 21.42
C LEU A 473 9.71 -5.23 20.99
N ARG A 474 8.51 -5.52 20.56
CA ARG A 474 7.56 -4.51 20.09
C ARG A 474 7.14 -3.56 21.21
N GLU A 475 6.86 -4.10 22.39
CA GLU A 475 6.50 -3.28 23.56
C GLU A 475 7.65 -2.37 23.97
N LEU A 476 8.87 -2.90 23.97
CA LEU A 476 10.07 -2.11 24.28
C LEU A 476 10.26 -0.98 23.26
N SER A 477 10.18 -1.30 21.97
CA SER A 477 10.30 -0.29 20.90
C SER A 477 9.21 0.78 21.01
N THR A 478 7.97 0.37 21.25
CA THR A 478 6.83 1.29 21.44
C THR A 478 7.03 2.17 22.66
N TYR A 479 7.49 1.58 23.77
CA TYR A 479 7.78 2.33 25.00
C TYR A 479 8.85 3.41 24.76
N ILE A 480 9.96 3.05 24.13
CA ILE A 480 11.06 3.96 23.83
C ILE A 480 10.56 5.10 22.92
N THR A 481 9.88 4.76 21.81
CA THR A 481 9.39 5.75 20.84
C THR A 481 8.42 6.77 21.47
N ASN A 482 7.55 6.32 22.37
CA ASN A 482 6.51 7.18 22.93
C ASN A 482 6.98 8.00 24.14
N ASN A 483 8.04 7.58 24.84
CA ASN A 483 8.39 8.12 26.14
C ASN A 483 9.81 8.68 26.24
N LYS A 484 10.66 8.50 25.22
CA LYS A 484 12.08 8.85 25.28
C LYS A 484 12.52 9.70 24.08
N LYS A 485 13.62 10.41 24.27
CA LYS A 485 14.33 11.20 23.26
C LYS A 485 15.81 10.83 23.23
N ASP A 486 16.50 11.27 22.19
CA ASP A 486 17.95 11.11 22.07
C ASP A 486 18.67 11.71 23.28
N GLY A 487 19.58 10.94 23.86
CA GLY A 487 20.28 11.28 25.09
C GLY A 487 19.54 10.97 26.40
N ASP A 488 18.28 10.53 26.35
CA ASP A 488 17.55 10.13 27.56
C ASP A 488 18.09 8.82 28.13
N ILE A 489 18.02 8.69 29.45
CA ILE A 489 18.36 7.45 30.17
C ILE A 489 17.09 6.61 30.32
N ILE A 490 17.19 5.33 29.98
CA ILE A 490 16.17 4.31 30.23
C ILE A 490 16.71 3.29 31.24
N SER A 491 15.94 2.99 32.28
CA SER A 491 16.26 1.91 33.23
C SER A 491 15.70 0.59 32.70
N ILE A 492 16.56 -0.32 32.27
CA ILE A 492 16.21 -1.65 31.75
C ILE A 492 16.32 -2.66 32.87
N GLY A 493 15.19 -3.28 33.25
CA GLY A 493 15.18 -4.43 34.14
C GLY A 493 15.51 -5.70 33.39
N ILE A 494 16.51 -6.44 33.86
CA ILE A 494 16.98 -7.67 33.21
C ILE A 494 17.03 -8.84 34.18
N LEU A 495 16.97 -10.06 33.62
CA LEU A 495 17.44 -11.26 34.31
C LEU A 495 18.80 -11.65 33.71
N ARG A 496 19.83 -11.68 34.56
CA ARG A 496 21.19 -12.16 34.21
C ARG A 496 21.50 -13.35 35.10
N ASP A 497 21.79 -14.49 34.52
CA ASP A 497 21.99 -15.75 35.24
C ASP A 497 20.82 -16.06 36.21
N GLY A 498 19.59 -15.78 35.79
CA GLY A 498 18.37 -15.96 36.57
C GLY A 498 18.17 -14.97 37.71
N LYS A 499 19.04 -13.94 37.86
CA LYS A 499 18.96 -12.92 38.90
C LYS A 499 18.50 -11.57 38.33
N PRO A 500 17.50 -10.91 38.95
CA PRO A 500 17.06 -9.61 38.51
C PRO A 500 18.12 -8.53 38.78
N GLN A 501 18.34 -7.67 37.78
CA GLN A 501 19.24 -6.51 37.84
C GLN A 501 18.60 -5.34 37.11
N GLU A 502 19.02 -4.11 37.42
CA GLU A 502 18.67 -2.91 36.63
C GLU A 502 19.93 -2.35 35.97
N VAL A 503 19.81 -2.00 34.69
CA VAL A 503 20.88 -1.40 33.87
C VAL A 503 20.37 -0.09 33.29
N ASN A 504 21.09 1.00 33.53
CA ASN A 504 20.76 2.30 32.94
C ASN A 504 21.46 2.45 31.59
N VAL A 505 20.67 2.62 30.53
CA VAL A 505 21.14 2.78 29.16
C VAL A 505 20.86 4.20 28.69
N THR A 506 21.86 4.91 28.21
CA THR A 506 21.66 6.20 27.52
C THR A 506 21.27 5.92 26.08
N LEU A 507 20.07 6.30 25.67
CA LEU A 507 19.58 6.08 24.32
C LEU A 507 20.27 7.03 23.34
N GLU A 508 20.64 6.50 22.20
CA GLU A 508 21.24 7.25 21.09
C GLU A 508 20.38 7.08 19.83
N THR A 509 20.46 8.03 18.93
CA THR A 509 19.93 7.87 17.57
C THR A 509 20.74 6.81 16.83
N ARG A 510 20.07 5.86 16.17
CA ARG A 510 20.73 4.77 15.44
C ARG A 510 21.66 5.34 14.34
N PRO A 511 22.95 5.01 14.34
CA PRO A 511 23.87 5.43 13.31
C PRO A 511 23.46 4.97 11.91
N ASN A 512 23.62 5.84 10.89
CA ASN A 512 23.20 5.55 9.52
C ASN A 512 23.99 4.40 8.85
N ASP A 513 25.17 4.12 9.31
CA ASP A 513 26.07 3.06 8.82
C ASP A 513 25.70 1.64 9.32
N LEU A 514 24.84 1.55 10.32
CA LEU A 514 24.31 0.28 10.85
C LEU A 514 22.92 -0.07 10.30
N LYS A 515 22.42 0.68 9.35
CA LYS A 515 21.19 0.41 8.60
C LYS A 515 21.46 -0.57 7.45
N GLN A 516 21.92 -1.81 7.74
CA GLN A 516 22.00 -2.89 6.74
C GLN A 516 20.88 -3.89 6.95
#